data_bd702ced7bfb535a9a85c0b09fba3eb8
#
_entry.id   bd702ced7bfb535a9a85c0b09fba3eb8
#
_cell.length_a   1.000
_cell.length_b   1.000
_cell.length_c   1.000
_cell.angle_alpha   90.00
_cell.angle_beta   90.00
_cell.angle_gamma   90.00
#
_symmetry.space_group_name_H-M   'P 1'
#
loop_
_entity.id
_entity.type
_entity.pdbx_description
1 polymer ?
#
loop_
_entity_poly.entity_id
_entity_poly.type
_entity_poly.pdbx_seq_one_letter_code
_entity_poly.pdbx_strand_id
1 'polypeptide(L)'
;YGLIAPGSSVKVLSFDTNSVLPMELDYIKKQNLDIEVLNSLLPYDRSTVEDMLRTSEIVCKWNTFLLDTIKEKDKKNNTETDWIIVDGFEQFTEICENAGRFELKIDKYQGVPNPTVWKIRNMHIDNLHDKCVATANVGVIYIMYPKTDTSLIRMGQVIESKRTPKWVSKVMKESQIKIHTTSEFVKDNTRYFAIIES
;
A
#
# COMPACT_ATOMS: atom_id res chain seq x y z
N TYR A 1 -4.70 -14.74 0.24
CA TYR A 1 -6.00 -15.10 0.87
C TYR A 1 -5.89 -16.33 1.77
N GLY A 2 -4.97 -17.28 1.54
CA GLY A 2 -4.79 -18.45 2.42
C GLY A 2 -4.33 -18.16 3.85
N LEU A 3 -3.99 -16.91 4.16
CA LEU A 3 -3.62 -16.44 5.50
C LEU A 3 -4.82 -15.89 6.29
N ILE A 4 -5.95 -15.69 5.64
CA ILE A 4 -7.15 -15.11 6.24
C ILE A 4 -8.15 -16.22 6.53
N ALA A 5 -8.65 -16.29 7.75
CA ALA A 5 -9.61 -17.30 8.13
C ALA A 5 -10.94 -17.15 7.37
N PRO A 6 -11.61 -18.26 7.00
CA PRO A 6 -12.93 -18.18 6.38
C PRO A 6 -13.92 -17.41 7.25
N GLY A 7 -14.77 -16.61 6.61
CA GLY A 7 -15.78 -15.79 7.30
C GLY A 7 -15.27 -14.44 7.83
N SER A 8 -13.97 -14.12 7.64
CA SER A 8 -13.43 -12.83 8.08
C SER A 8 -13.98 -11.66 7.27
N SER A 9 -14.15 -10.52 7.92
CA SER A 9 -14.44 -9.22 7.31
C SER A 9 -13.14 -8.54 6.90
N VAL A 10 -13.02 -8.21 5.61
CA VAL A 10 -11.80 -7.67 5.00
C VAL A 10 -12.09 -6.36 4.27
N LYS A 11 -11.36 -5.31 4.59
CA LYS A 11 -11.41 -4.04 3.86
C LYS A 11 -10.11 -3.85 3.08
N VAL A 12 -10.21 -3.52 1.80
CA VAL A 12 -9.06 -3.34 0.92
C VAL A 12 -8.93 -1.89 0.53
N LEU A 13 -7.85 -1.24 0.93
CA LEU A 13 -7.41 0.05 0.41
C LEU A 13 -6.56 -0.22 -0.83
N SER A 14 -7.10 0.01 -2.02
CA SER A 14 -6.38 -0.22 -3.26
C SER A 14 -5.82 1.08 -3.82
N PHE A 15 -4.51 1.16 -3.94
CA PHE A 15 -3.77 2.23 -4.62
C PHE A 15 -3.25 1.79 -5.99
N ASP A 16 -3.40 0.50 -6.33
CA ASP A 16 -3.12 0.00 -7.68
C ASP A 16 -4.33 0.23 -8.58
N THR A 17 -4.07 0.66 -9.81
CA THR A 17 -5.12 0.85 -10.85
C THR A 17 -5.59 -0.48 -11.46
N ASN A 18 -4.85 -1.56 -11.24
CA ASN A 18 -5.18 -2.90 -11.70
C ASN A 18 -5.95 -3.67 -10.62
N SER A 19 -7.14 -3.17 -10.29
CA SER A 19 -8.03 -3.79 -9.30
C SER A 19 -8.29 -5.28 -9.55
N VAL A 20 -8.48 -6.00 -8.46
CA VAL A 20 -8.88 -7.40 -8.26
C VAL A 20 -9.41 -8.09 -9.53
N LEU A 21 -8.64 -9.03 -10.06
CA LEU A 21 -9.01 -9.78 -11.25
C LEU A 21 -10.27 -10.64 -10.99
N PRO A 22 -11.19 -10.76 -11.96
CA PRO A 22 -12.42 -11.54 -11.82
C PRO A 22 -12.22 -12.98 -11.34
N MET A 23 -11.06 -13.59 -11.65
CA MET A 23 -10.70 -14.95 -11.21
C MET A 23 -10.54 -15.08 -9.69
N GLU A 24 -10.22 -14.01 -9.00
CA GLU A 24 -10.08 -14.03 -7.53
C GLU A 24 -11.43 -13.99 -6.83
N LEU A 25 -12.48 -13.46 -7.46
CA LEU A 25 -13.82 -13.40 -6.89
C LEU A 25 -14.40 -14.78 -6.58
N ASP A 26 -14.13 -15.79 -7.41
CA ASP A 26 -14.62 -17.15 -7.18
C ASP A 26 -13.92 -17.81 -5.99
N TYR A 27 -12.62 -17.55 -5.81
CA TYR A 27 -11.88 -18.00 -4.63
C TYR A 27 -12.40 -17.34 -3.35
N ILE A 28 -12.60 -16.02 -3.39
CA ILE A 28 -13.15 -15.22 -2.29
C ILE A 28 -14.51 -15.78 -1.85
N LYS A 29 -15.41 -16.03 -2.80
CA LYS A 29 -16.71 -16.62 -2.53
C LYS A 29 -16.62 -18.00 -1.88
N LYS A 30 -15.71 -18.86 -2.36
CA LYS A 30 -15.49 -20.21 -1.80
C LYS A 30 -15.01 -20.16 -0.34
N GLN A 31 -14.26 -19.14 0.06
CA GLN A 31 -13.77 -18.94 1.42
C GLN A 31 -14.77 -18.20 2.32
N ASN A 32 -15.92 -17.80 1.78
CA ASN A 32 -16.94 -17.01 2.51
C ASN A 32 -16.36 -15.76 3.18
N LEU A 33 -15.43 -15.06 2.48
CA LEU A 33 -14.85 -13.81 2.94
C LEU A 33 -15.79 -12.65 2.61
N ASP A 34 -16.01 -11.76 3.58
CA ASP A 34 -16.69 -10.48 3.38
C ASP A 34 -15.67 -9.42 2.99
N ILE A 35 -15.44 -9.25 1.67
CA ILE A 35 -14.45 -8.32 1.15
C ILE A 35 -15.11 -7.08 0.57
N GLU A 36 -14.75 -5.92 1.09
CA GLU A 36 -15.09 -4.61 0.57
C GLU A 36 -13.83 -3.89 0.06
N VAL A 37 -13.81 -3.57 -1.24
CA VAL A 37 -12.74 -2.76 -1.84
C VAL A 37 -13.14 -1.29 -1.74
N LEU A 38 -12.34 -0.51 -1.05
CA LEU A 38 -12.57 0.92 -0.83
C LEU A 38 -12.00 1.74 -1.98
N ASN A 39 -12.70 2.80 -2.35
CA ASN A 39 -12.27 3.67 -3.43
C ASN A 39 -11.18 4.67 -2.93
N SER A 40 -9.98 4.16 -2.70
CA SER A 40 -8.84 4.88 -2.12
C SER A 40 -8.33 6.03 -2.99
N LEU A 41 -8.49 5.91 -4.32
CA LEU A 41 -8.01 6.90 -5.29
C LEU A 41 -9.14 7.81 -5.83
N LEU A 42 -10.34 7.77 -5.24
CA LEU A 42 -11.48 8.57 -5.74
C LEU A 42 -11.13 10.04 -5.99
N PRO A 43 -10.42 10.75 -5.09
CA PRO A 43 -10.10 12.17 -5.31
C PRO A 43 -8.84 12.39 -6.14
N TYR A 44 -8.16 11.34 -6.66
CA TYR A 44 -6.87 11.47 -7.32
C TYR A 44 -7.02 11.87 -8.78
N ASP A 45 -6.50 13.04 -9.14
CA ASP A 45 -6.49 13.55 -10.51
C ASP A 45 -5.05 13.56 -11.05
N ARG A 46 -4.84 12.89 -12.17
CA ARG A 46 -3.54 12.79 -12.88
C ARG A 46 -3.53 13.55 -14.21
N SER A 47 -4.53 14.39 -14.47
CA SER A 47 -4.67 15.11 -15.74
C SER A 47 -3.49 16.04 -16.01
N THR A 48 -3.00 16.69 -14.97
CA THR A 48 -1.78 17.52 -15.02
C THR A 48 -0.87 17.20 -13.83
N VAL A 49 0.39 17.63 -13.91
CA VAL A 49 1.32 17.51 -12.77
C VAL A 49 0.84 18.31 -11.57
N GLU A 50 0.29 19.50 -11.80
CA GLU A 50 -0.25 20.36 -10.74
C GLU A 50 -1.44 19.71 -10.06
N ASP A 51 -2.41 19.19 -10.81
CA ASP A 51 -3.56 18.46 -10.27
C ASP A 51 -3.13 17.23 -9.50
N MET A 52 -2.17 16.48 -10.02
CA MET A 52 -1.61 15.31 -9.35
C MET A 52 -0.99 15.68 -7.99
N LEU A 53 -0.19 16.73 -7.92
CA LEU A 53 0.41 17.19 -6.66
C LEU A 53 -0.69 17.67 -5.69
N ARG A 54 -1.62 18.50 -6.16
CA ARG A 54 -2.71 19.06 -5.37
C ARG A 54 -3.64 17.97 -4.82
N THR A 55 -4.04 17.02 -5.65
CA THR A 55 -4.97 15.98 -5.22
C THR A 55 -4.31 14.88 -4.39
N SER A 56 -2.99 14.77 -4.39
CA SER A 56 -2.24 13.84 -3.53
C SER A 56 -2.50 14.07 -2.04
N GLU A 57 -2.52 15.33 -1.59
CA GLU A 57 -2.86 15.67 -0.20
C GLU A 57 -4.30 15.26 0.14
N ILE A 58 -5.23 15.49 -0.82
CA ILE A 58 -6.64 15.11 -0.66
C ILE A 58 -6.76 13.59 -0.53
N VAL A 59 -6.02 12.81 -1.33
CA VAL A 59 -6.00 11.33 -1.23
C VAL A 59 -5.51 10.87 0.13
N CYS A 60 -4.45 11.48 0.68
CA CYS A 60 -3.95 11.12 2.01
C CYS A 60 -5.03 11.33 3.08
N LYS A 61 -5.70 12.49 3.09
CA LYS A 61 -6.81 12.80 4.01
C LYS A 61 -8.03 11.92 3.78
N TRP A 62 -8.36 11.63 2.53
CA TRP A 62 -9.49 10.78 2.16
C TRP A 62 -9.36 9.37 2.74
N ASN A 63 -8.19 8.75 2.66
CA ASN A 63 -8.00 7.40 3.16
C ASN A 63 -8.04 7.32 4.70
N THR A 64 -7.54 8.34 5.40
CA THR A 64 -7.73 8.40 6.86
C THR A 64 -9.19 8.58 7.24
N PHE A 65 -9.95 9.41 6.49
CA PHE A 65 -11.39 9.57 6.68
C PHE A 65 -12.18 8.27 6.40
N LEU A 66 -11.82 7.53 5.35
CA LEU A 66 -12.45 6.22 5.06
C LEU A 66 -12.30 5.26 6.25
N LEU A 67 -11.09 5.16 6.81
CA LEU A 67 -10.84 4.29 7.97
C LEU A 67 -11.60 4.73 9.21
N ASP A 68 -11.67 6.03 9.50
CA ASP A 68 -12.48 6.56 10.60
C ASP A 68 -13.97 6.23 10.39
N THR A 69 -14.48 6.35 9.17
CA THR A 69 -15.86 6.03 8.82
C THR A 69 -16.18 4.54 9.03
N ILE A 70 -15.25 3.65 8.66
CA ILE A 70 -15.38 2.21 8.90
C ILE A 70 -15.48 1.95 10.40
N LYS A 71 -14.56 2.48 11.18
CA LYS A 71 -14.51 2.29 12.62
C LYS A 71 -15.79 2.77 13.32
N GLU A 72 -16.32 3.93 12.89
CA GLU A 72 -17.60 4.43 13.41
C GLU A 72 -18.78 3.55 13.01
N LYS A 73 -18.81 3.05 11.77
CA LYS A 73 -19.83 2.14 11.27
C LYS A 73 -19.80 0.82 12.02
N ASP A 74 -18.63 0.25 12.23
CA ASP A 74 -18.44 -0.99 12.99
C ASP A 74 -18.95 -0.82 14.41
N LYS A 75 -18.57 0.25 15.10
CA LYS A 75 -19.06 0.57 16.44
C LYS A 75 -20.59 0.71 16.51
N LYS A 76 -21.20 1.37 15.50
CA LYS A 76 -22.65 1.58 15.44
C LYS A 76 -23.40 0.29 15.19
N ASN A 77 -22.88 -0.58 14.36
CA ASN A 77 -23.54 -1.82 13.93
C ASN A 77 -23.16 -3.04 14.81
N ASN A 78 -22.26 -2.86 15.78
CA ASN A 78 -21.66 -3.93 16.57
C ASN A 78 -21.03 -5.02 15.68
N THR A 79 -20.32 -4.55 14.63
CA THR A 79 -19.52 -5.38 13.73
C THR A 79 -18.04 -5.06 13.92
N GLU A 80 -17.17 -5.90 13.39
CA GLU A 80 -15.73 -5.73 13.45
C GLU A 80 -15.12 -5.93 12.05
N THR A 81 -14.17 -5.09 11.70
CA THR A 81 -13.31 -5.31 10.54
C THR A 81 -12.10 -6.11 11.00
N ASP A 82 -11.98 -7.36 10.56
CA ASP A 82 -10.89 -8.25 10.99
C ASP A 82 -9.56 -7.85 10.34
N TRP A 83 -9.58 -7.63 9.04
CA TRP A 83 -8.37 -7.37 8.27
C TRP A 83 -8.48 -6.12 7.43
N ILE A 84 -7.38 -5.37 7.38
CA ILE A 84 -7.19 -4.32 6.41
C ILE A 84 -6.03 -4.73 5.49
N ILE A 85 -6.28 -4.71 4.17
CA ILE A 85 -5.27 -4.92 3.15
C ILE A 85 -4.98 -3.58 2.50
N VAL A 86 -3.70 -3.20 2.44
CA VAL A 86 -3.23 -2.01 1.73
C VAL A 86 -2.47 -2.49 0.49
N ASP A 87 -3.11 -2.42 -0.66
CA ASP A 87 -2.58 -2.88 -1.94
C ASP A 87 -1.98 -1.72 -2.73
N GLY A 88 -0.78 -1.92 -3.29
CA GLY A 88 -0.01 -0.87 -3.97
C GLY A 88 0.56 0.17 -3.01
N PHE A 89 1.07 -0.26 -1.85
CA PHE A 89 1.56 0.65 -0.81
C PHE A 89 2.73 1.52 -1.28
N GLU A 90 3.56 1.07 -2.22
CA GLU A 90 4.59 1.88 -2.86
C GLU A 90 4.00 3.06 -3.65
N GLN A 91 2.83 2.90 -4.27
CA GLN A 91 2.13 4.00 -4.94
C GLN A 91 1.59 5.01 -3.93
N PHE A 92 1.07 4.54 -2.80
CA PHE A 92 0.68 5.43 -1.72
C PHE A 92 1.87 6.24 -1.18
N THR A 93 3.06 5.65 -1.07
CA THR A 93 4.25 6.40 -0.65
C THR A 93 4.64 7.49 -1.64
N GLU A 94 4.47 7.27 -2.95
CA GLU A 94 4.67 8.29 -3.97
C GLU A 94 3.63 9.42 -3.86
N ILE A 95 2.37 9.08 -3.61
CA ILE A 95 1.30 10.05 -3.36
C ILE A 95 1.64 10.92 -2.14
N CYS A 96 2.11 10.31 -1.05
CA CYS A 96 2.54 11.05 0.14
C CYS A 96 3.73 12.00 -0.14
N GLU A 97 4.67 11.61 -0.99
CA GLU A 97 5.75 12.49 -1.42
C GLU A 97 5.23 13.67 -2.24
N ASN A 98 4.32 13.41 -3.18
CA ASN A 98 3.67 14.46 -3.98
C ASN A 98 2.89 15.43 -3.10
N ALA A 99 2.19 14.95 -2.06
CA ALA A 99 1.52 15.80 -1.09
C ALA A 99 2.51 16.73 -0.37
N GLY A 100 3.66 16.22 0.06
CA GLY A 100 4.71 17.03 0.67
C GLY A 100 5.33 18.05 -0.29
N ARG A 101 5.47 17.71 -1.57
CA ARG A 101 5.92 18.66 -2.60
C ARG A 101 4.91 19.77 -2.83
N PHE A 102 3.62 19.44 -2.88
CA PHE A 102 2.55 20.42 -3.01
C PHE A 102 2.53 21.40 -1.84
N GLU A 103 2.58 20.90 -0.61
CA GLU A 103 2.59 21.74 0.61
C GLU A 103 3.77 22.71 0.63
N LEU A 104 4.94 22.29 0.17
CA LEU A 104 6.15 23.10 0.13
C LEU A 104 6.33 23.88 -1.18
N LYS A 105 5.37 23.80 -2.11
CA LYS A 105 5.42 24.43 -3.44
C LYS A 105 6.68 24.05 -4.25
N ILE A 106 7.06 22.79 -4.18
CA ILE A 106 8.23 22.23 -4.89
C ILE A 106 7.74 21.49 -6.12
N ASP A 107 8.31 21.81 -7.28
CA ASP A 107 8.02 21.13 -8.55
C ASP A 107 8.36 19.63 -8.47
N LYS A 108 7.55 18.79 -9.11
CA LYS A 108 7.74 17.32 -9.13
C LYS A 108 9.13 16.93 -9.69
N TYR A 109 9.60 17.66 -10.67
CA TYR A 109 10.87 17.35 -11.37
C TYR A 109 12.08 18.07 -10.76
N GLN A 110 11.87 18.91 -9.77
CA GLN A 110 12.97 19.54 -9.06
C GLN A 110 13.73 18.49 -8.24
N GLY A 111 15.04 18.42 -8.41
CA GLY A 111 16.00 17.43 -7.90
C GLY A 111 15.73 16.82 -6.52
N VAL A 112 16.76 16.37 -5.81
CA VAL A 112 16.63 15.66 -4.52
C VAL A 112 15.68 16.43 -3.58
N PRO A 113 14.60 15.78 -3.11
CA PRO A 113 13.60 16.45 -2.28
C PRO A 113 14.24 17.03 -1.01
N ASN A 114 13.81 18.24 -0.68
CA ASN A 114 14.09 18.84 0.61
C ASN A 114 13.78 17.85 1.75
N PRO A 115 14.64 17.69 2.78
CA PRO A 115 14.38 16.83 3.92
C PRO A 115 12.99 17.00 4.54
N THR A 116 12.41 18.19 4.44
CA THR A 116 11.05 18.48 4.92
C THR A 116 9.97 17.74 4.12
N VAL A 117 10.14 17.53 2.80
CA VAL A 117 9.23 16.69 1.98
C VAL A 117 9.17 15.28 2.54
N TRP A 118 10.31 14.70 2.90
CA TRP A 118 10.40 13.38 3.49
C TRP A 118 9.70 13.29 4.84
N LYS A 119 9.78 14.35 5.63
CA LYS A 119 9.09 14.42 6.92
C LYS A 119 7.58 14.42 6.73
N ILE A 120 7.06 15.24 5.81
CA ILE A 120 5.63 15.29 5.50
C ILE A 120 5.15 13.95 4.91
N ARG A 121 5.90 13.37 3.97
CA ARG A 121 5.62 12.05 3.42
C ARG A 121 5.48 11.00 4.53
N ASN A 122 6.46 10.93 5.42
CA ASN A 122 6.46 9.94 6.50
C ASN A 122 5.29 10.20 7.47
N MET A 123 4.94 11.44 7.73
CA MET A 123 3.75 11.79 8.54
C MET A 123 2.46 11.20 7.93
N HIS A 124 2.26 11.32 6.62
CA HIS A 124 1.08 10.74 5.96
C HIS A 124 1.10 9.21 5.99
N ILE A 125 2.27 8.59 5.80
CA ILE A 125 2.45 7.14 5.88
C ILE A 125 2.11 6.65 7.31
N ASP A 126 2.68 7.29 8.31
CA ASP A 126 2.47 6.96 9.72
C ASP A 126 0.99 7.12 10.10
N ASN A 127 0.35 8.20 9.66
CA ASN A 127 -1.08 8.43 9.89
C ASN A 127 -1.95 7.32 9.30
N LEU A 128 -1.69 6.89 8.06
CA LEU A 128 -2.44 5.79 7.45
C LEU A 128 -2.21 4.49 8.23
N HIS A 129 -0.94 4.18 8.54
CA HIS A 129 -0.57 2.98 9.27
C HIS A 129 -1.27 2.92 10.63
N ASP A 130 -1.18 3.99 11.42
CA ASP A 130 -1.78 4.06 12.75
C ASP A 130 -3.33 3.89 12.69
N LYS A 131 -3.95 4.47 11.65
CA LYS A 131 -5.39 4.29 11.42
C LYS A 131 -5.75 2.86 11.00
N CYS A 132 -4.97 2.24 10.12
CA CYS A 132 -5.18 0.84 9.75
C CYS A 132 -5.09 -0.07 10.98
N VAL A 133 -4.04 0.08 11.79
CA VAL A 133 -3.85 -0.71 13.02
C VAL A 133 -4.97 -0.47 14.04
N ALA A 134 -5.43 0.79 14.16
CA ALA A 134 -6.52 1.14 15.09
C ALA A 134 -7.90 0.65 14.62
N THR A 135 -8.06 0.29 13.35
CA THR A 135 -9.35 -0.13 12.77
C THR A 135 -9.44 -1.64 12.61
N ALA A 136 -8.33 -2.32 12.29
CA ALA A 136 -8.29 -3.77 12.15
C ALA A 136 -8.28 -4.47 13.50
N ASN A 137 -9.17 -5.46 13.69
CA ASN A 137 -9.24 -6.25 14.91
C ASN A 137 -8.16 -7.35 14.97
N VAL A 138 -7.83 -7.96 13.82
CA VAL A 138 -6.87 -9.07 13.73
C VAL A 138 -5.53 -8.59 13.17
N GLY A 139 -5.52 -7.85 12.07
CA GLY A 139 -4.26 -7.39 11.52
C GLY A 139 -4.35 -6.59 10.22
N VAL A 140 -3.17 -6.11 9.80
CA VAL A 140 -2.99 -5.32 8.57
C VAL A 140 -2.00 -6.02 7.64
N ILE A 141 -2.35 -6.13 6.37
CA ILE A 141 -1.50 -6.71 5.32
C ILE A 141 -1.12 -5.60 4.34
N TYR A 142 0.18 -5.38 4.15
CA TYR A 142 0.72 -4.47 3.13
C TYR A 142 1.23 -5.26 1.95
N ILE A 143 0.70 -4.93 0.76
CA ILE A 143 1.17 -5.49 -0.51
C ILE A 143 1.97 -4.40 -1.23
N MET A 144 3.21 -4.70 -1.57
CA MET A 144 4.11 -3.78 -2.26
C MET A 144 5.02 -4.52 -3.24
N TYR A 145 5.29 -3.84 -4.35
CA TYR A 145 6.26 -4.30 -5.33
C TYR A 145 7.65 -3.74 -5.00
N PRO A 146 8.68 -4.57 -4.95
CA PRO A 146 10.04 -4.11 -4.69
C PRO A 146 10.51 -3.23 -5.87
N LYS A 147 10.93 -2.00 -5.60
CA LYS A 147 11.65 -1.18 -6.58
C LYS A 147 13.08 -1.71 -6.72
N THR A 148 13.51 -1.92 -7.96
CA THR A 148 14.92 -2.20 -8.25
C THR A 148 15.71 -0.91 -8.02
N ASP A 149 16.66 -0.95 -7.09
CA ASP A 149 17.56 0.19 -6.86
C ASP A 149 18.56 0.27 -8.01
N THR A 150 18.29 1.13 -8.97
CA THR A 150 19.16 1.37 -10.13
C THR A 150 20.43 2.13 -9.77
N SER A 151 20.58 2.62 -8.54
CA SER A 151 21.77 3.36 -8.09
C SER A 151 23.04 2.51 -7.97
N LEU A 152 22.92 1.19 -8.10
CA LEU A 152 24.04 0.24 -8.07
C LEU A 152 24.54 -0.19 -9.47
N ILE A 153 24.13 0.48 -10.53
CA ILE A 153 24.72 0.28 -11.85
C ILE A 153 26.04 1.06 -11.92
N ARG A 154 27.15 0.41 -11.67
CA ARG A 154 28.48 0.93 -12.00
C ARG A 154 28.94 0.30 -13.33
N MET A 155 29.24 1.14 -14.31
CA MET A 155 29.84 0.74 -15.62
C MET A 155 29.06 -0.35 -16.37
N GLY A 156 27.70 -0.31 -16.35
CA GLY A 156 26.89 -1.26 -17.09
C GLY A 156 26.76 -2.65 -16.44
N GLN A 157 27.35 -2.88 -15.28
CA GLN A 157 27.16 -4.12 -14.51
C GLN A 157 26.24 -3.89 -13.31
N VAL A 158 25.18 -4.71 -13.21
CA VAL A 158 24.34 -4.79 -12.02
C VAL A 158 25.13 -5.52 -10.94
N ILE A 159 25.67 -4.77 -9.97
CA ILE A 159 26.54 -5.35 -8.93
C ILE A 159 25.69 -6.04 -7.86
N GLU A 160 24.54 -5.52 -7.51
CA GLU A 160 23.57 -6.16 -6.62
C GLU A 160 22.24 -5.39 -6.69
N SER A 161 21.16 -6.06 -7.06
CA SER A 161 19.82 -5.48 -6.89
C SER A 161 19.32 -5.82 -5.49
N LYS A 162 19.70 -5.07 -4.48
CA LYS A 162 18.99 -5.11 -3.21
C LYS A 162 17.58 -4.55 -3.42
N ARG A 163 16.64 -5.46 -3.59
CA ARG A 163 15.21 -5.15 -3.62
C ARG A 163 14.74 -4.83 -2.20
N THR A 164 15.02 -3.63 -1.73
CA THR A 164 14.52 -3.18 -0.42
C THR A 164 13.57 -2.03 -0.65
N PRO A 165 12.35 -2.09 -0.11
CA PRO A 165 11.49 -0.93 -0.03
C PRO A 165 12.10 0.05 0.97
N LYS A 166 13.03 0.91 0.51
CA LYS A 166 13.71 1.94 1.32
C LYS A 166 12.75 2.92 2.03
N TRP A 167 11.49 2.91 1.65
CA TRP A 167 10.55 4.00 1.92
C TRP A 167 9.63 3.77 3.12
N VAL A 168 9.65 2.58 3.72
CA VAL A 168 8.62 2.16 4.68
C VAL A 168 9.23 1.64 5.97
N SER A 169 10.23 2.36 6.48
CA SER A 169 11.01 1.89 7.63
C SER A 169 10.15 1.61 8.87
N LYS A 170 9.09 2.37 9.13
CA LYS A 170 8.18 2.14 10.26
C LYS A 170 7.38 0.86 10.06
N VAL A 171 6.65 0.74 8.95
CA VAL A 171 5.85 -0.45 8.63
C VAL A 171 6.71 -1.71 8.62
N MET A 172 7.91 -1.65 8.02
CA MET A 172 8.84 -2.78 8.00
C MET A 172 9.39 -3.16 9.39
N LYS A 173 9.58 -2.20 10.28
CA LYS A 173 10.02 -2.47 11.66
C LYS A 173 8.91 -3.04 12.53
N GLU A 174 7.69 -2.61 12.32
CA GLU A 174 6.52 -3.03 13.09
C GLU A 174 5.88 -4.31 12.52
N SER A 175 6.25 -4.72 11.31
CA SER A 175 5.77 -5.98 10.71
C SER A 175 6.31 -7.18 11.46
N GLN A 176 5.40 -8.01 11.97
CA GLN A 176 5.71 -9.25 12.66
C GLN A 176 6.17 -10.35 11.69
N ILE A 177 5.58 -10.38 10.50
CA ILE A 177 5.85 -11.37 9.46
C ILE A 177 6.09 -10.64 8.13
N LYS A 178 7.15 -11.01 7.44
CA LYS A 178 7.45 -10.53 6.09
C LYS A 178 7.43 -11.72 5.14
N ILE A 179 6.66 -11.58 4.06
CA ILE A 179 6.53 -12.62 3.04
C ILE A 179 7.05 -12.05 1.73
N HIS A 180 8.11 -12.67 1.21
CA HIS A 180 8.62 -12.38 -0.12
C HIS A 180 8.08 -13.41 -1.10
N THR A 181 7.33 -12.96 -2.09
CA THR A 181 6.87 -13.83 -3.17
C THR A 181 7.77 -13.71 -4.38
N THR A 182 8.15 -14.84 -4.96
CA THR A 182 8.91 -14.89 -6.20
C THR A 182 8.33 -15.96 -7.11
N SER A 183 8.60 -15.88 -8.40
CA SER A 183 8.21 -16.90 -9.37
C SER A 183 9.41 -17.33 -10.19
N GLU A 184 9.43 -18.60 -10.54
CA GLU A 184 10.43 -19.21 -11.41
C GLU A 184 9.72 -19.89 -12.59
N PHE A 185 10.21 -19.68 -13.79
CA PHE A 185 9.69 -20.31 -14.99
C PHE A 185 10.52 -21.57 -15.28
N VAL A 186 9.91 -22.74 -15.15
CA VAL A 186 10.58 -24.04 -15.35
C VAL A 186 9.75 -24.90 -16.30
N LYS A 187 10.29 -25.20 -17.48
CA LYS A 187 9.69 -26.11 -18.47
C LYS A 187 8.20 -25.85 -18.70
N ASP A 188 7.87 -24.67 -19.22
CA ASP A 188 6.52 -24.21 -19.56
C ASP A 188 5.53 -24.07 -18.38
N ASN A 189 6.02 -24.17 -17.15
CA ASN A 189 5.24 -23.93 -15.95
C ASN A 189 5.85 -22.84 -15.09
N THR A 190 5.00 -21.97 -14.55
CA THR A 190 5.41 -20.97 -13.55
C THR A 190 5.21 -21.56 -12.15
N ARG A 191 6.29 -21.62 -11.36
CA ARG A 191 6.24 -21.98 -9.95
C ARG A 191 6.31 -20.71 -9.12
N TYR A 192 5.46 -20.61 -8.11
CA TYR A 192 5.45 -19.51 -7.16
C TYR A 192 6.01 -19.98 -5.82
N PHE A 193 6.86 -19.17 -5.23
CA PHE A 193 7.47 -19.42 -3.93
C PHE A 193 7.15 -18.27 -2.98
N ALA A 194 6.97 -18.61 -1.73
CA ALA A 194 6.85 -17.64 -0.65
C ALA A 194 7.97 -17.89 0.37
N ILE A 195 8.79 -16.87 0.64
CA ILE A 195 9.83 -16.89 1.66
C ILE A 195 9.31 -16.10 2.84
N ILE A 196 9.21 -16.72 3.99
CA ILE A 196 8.71 -16.11 5.22
C ILE A 196 9.92 -15.74 6.08
N GLU A 197 10.02 -14.46 6.43
CA GLU A 197 10.99 -13.94 7.38
C GLU A 197 10.22 -13.51 8.65
N SER A 198 10.65 -13.99 9.79
CA SER A 198 10.08 -13.67 11.12
C SER A 198 11.07 -12.86 11.95
#